data_4f1dd8881cc9b9873c672d85336cf506
#
_entry.id   4f1dd8881cc9b9873c672d85336cf506
#
_cell.length_a   1.000
_cell.length_b   1.000
_cell.length_c   1.000
_cell.angle_alpha   90.00
_cell.angle_beta   90.00
_cell.angle_gamma   90.00
#
_symmetry.space_group_name_H-M   'P 1'
#
loop_
_entity.id
_entity.type
_entity.pdbx_description
1 polymer ?
#
loop_
_entity_poly.entity_id
_entity_poly.type
_entity_poly.pdbx_seq_one_letter_code
_entity_poly.pdbx_strand_id
1 'polypeptide(L)'
;MINLLFVGLILCSIELKSQTLENPNTSPVHTLGTIEKDTLKTIRFSSFNPEWVKDLKLLLPCENINLSKRSSRLPNAPRKYRNGTHRGIDFFANWGTNIRAVAPGVVIRADHHYKEYPAKFREQLLQACGIVGHTPSDIFNNVLLGKAVFLDHGFNLVPGFRTISIYA
;
A
#
# COMPACT_ATOMS: atom_id res chain seq x y z
N MET A 1 -6.12 -26.22 -6.35
CA MET A 1 -6.09 -25.03 -5.49
C MET A 1 -5.86 -23.82 -6.38
N ILE A 2 -6.77 -22.86 -6.34
CA ILE A 2 -6.67 -21.62 -7.14
C ILE A 2 -5.84 -20.65 -6.32
N ASN A 3 -4.69 -20.22 -6.84
CA ASN A 3 -3.91 -19.16 -6.20
C ASN A 3 -4.54 -17.80 -6.50
N LEU A 4 -4.72 -17.03 -5.45
CA LEU A 4 -5.14 -15.64 -5.52
C LEU A 4 -3.90 -14.77 -5.57
N LEU A 5 -3.70 -14.03 -6.66
CA LEU A 5 -2.66 -13.03 -6.75
C LEU A 5 -3.25 -11.66 -6.43
N PHE A 6 -2.70 -11.04 -5.41
CA PHE A 6 -3.00 -9.65 -5.05
C PHE A 6 -1.98 -8.72 -5.72
N VAL A 7 -2.45 -7.78 -6.51
CA VAL A 7 -1.63 -6.69 -7.03
C VAL A 7 -2.21 -5.38 -6.55
N GLY A 8 -1.44 -4.68 -5.73
CA GLY A 8 -1.79 -3.36 -5.22
C GLY A 8 -0.83 -2.31 -5.75
N LEU A 9 -1.34 -1.18 -6.18
CA LEU A 9 -0.56 0.01 -6.46
C LEU A 9 -0.75 1.00 -5.31
N ILE A 10 0.32 1.27 -4.57
CA ILE A 10 0.31 2.25 -3.49
C ILE A 10 0.90 3.55 -4.01
N LEU A 11 0.08 4.60 -4.00
CA LEU A 11 0.53 5.97 -4.24
C LEU A 11 0.97 6.56 -2.90
N CYS A 12 2.27 6.80 -2.76
CA CYS A 12 2.84 7.46 -1.59
C CYS A 12 3.30 8.86 -1.99
N SER A 13 2.65 9.89 -1.46
CA SER A 13 3.12 11.27 -1.61
C SER A 13 4.18 11.55 -0.54
N ILE A 14 5.40 11.84 -0.96
CA ILE A 14 6.46 12.33 -0.07
C ILE A 14 6.64 13.82 -0.37
N GLU A 15 6.21 14.67 0.54
CA GLU A 15 6.62 16.08 0.50
C GLU A 15 8.11 16.16 0.89
N LEU A 16 8.94 16.46 -0.08
CA LEU A 16 10.35 16.80 0.16
C LEU A 16 10.40 18.23 0.71
N LYS A 17 10.36 18.41 2.03
CA LYS A 17 10.76 19.68 2.62
C LYS A 17 12.26 19.82 2.45
N SER A 18 12.66 20.83 1.68
CA SER A 18 14.04 21.31 1.63
C SER A 18 14.48 21.70 3.05
N GLN A 19 15.33 20.88 3.67
CA GLN A 19 16.00 21.26 4.91
C GLN A 19 17.18 22.15 4.54
N THR A 20 17.06 23.45 4.79
CA THR A 20 18.20 24.33 4.95
C THR A 20 18.97 23.88 6.19
N LEU A 21 20.23 23.54 6.00
CA LEU A 21 21.18 23.23 7.05
C LEU A 21 21.41 24.49 7.91
N GLU A 22 20.76 24.55 9.06
CA GLU A 22 21.10 25.53 10.11
C GLU A 22 22.08 24.93 11.12
N ASN A 23 23.01 25.78 11.52
CA ASN A 23 24.22 25.62 12.32
C ASN A 23 23.94 24.99 13.70
N PRO A 24 24.78 24.02 14.21
CA PRO A 24 24.47 23.23 15.40
C PRO A 24 25.01 23.85 16.71
N ASN A 25 24.73 25.11 17.03
CA ASN A 25 25.19 25.71 18.28
C ASN A 25 24.20 26.68 18.94
N THR A 26 22.94 26.29 19.10
CA THR A 26 22.07 26.95 20.08
C THR A 26 21.06 25.94 20.61
N SER A 27 21.15 25.60 21.87
CA SER A 27 20.15 24.81 22.59
C SER A 27 18.87 25.63 22.74
N PRO A 28 17.72 25.17 22.25
CA PRO A 28 16.46 25.83 22.54
C PRO A 28 15.88 25.28 23.84
N VAL A 29 15.62 26.19 24.76
CA VAL A 29 14.78 25.99 25.94
C VAL A 29 13.36 25.64 25.42
N HIS A 30 12.86 24.43 25.67
CA HIS A 30 11.49 24.01 25.36
C HIS A 30 10.52 24.75 26.31
N THR A 31 9.94 25.83 25.81
CA THR A 31 8.70 26.34 26.35
C THR A 31 7.58 25.54 25.74
N LEU A 32 6.81 24.80 26.54
CA LEU A 32 5.58 24.12 26.10
C LEU A 32 4.57 25.21 25.70
N GLY A 33 4.57 25.58 24.45
CA GLY A 33 3.56 26.45 23.87
C GLY A 33 2.24 25.69 23.76
N THR A 34 1.18 26.29 24.26
CA THR A 34 -0.21 25.84 24.09
C THR A 34 -0.48 25.66 22.61
N ILE A 35 -0.76 24.42 22.18
CA ILE A 35 -1.17 24.14 20.80
C ILE A 35 -2.54 24.77 20.60
N GLU A 36 -2.61 25.86 19.87
CA GLU A 36 -3.86 26.45 19.45
C GLU A 36 -4.64 25.44 18.61
N LYS A 37 -5.91 25.20 19.01
CA LYS A 37 -6.85 24.27 18.36
C LYS A 37 -7.16 24.59 16.89
N ASP A 38 -6.70 25.72 16.37
CA ASP A 38 -6.96 26.16 15.00
C ASP A 38 -5.99 25.62 13.94
N THR A 39 -4.87 25.02 14.34
CA THR A 39 -3.87 24.48 13.39
C THR A 39 -4.20 23.06 12.91
N LEU A 40 -5.25 22.43 13.45
CA LEU A 40 -5.82 21.17 12.94
C LEU A 40 -6.79 21.37 11.77
N LYS A 41 -6.89 22.57 11.25
CA LYS A 41 -7.62 22.82 10.01
C LYS A 41 -6.94 22.14 8.83
N THR A 42 -7.46 20.95 8.58
CA THR A 42 -7.57 20.42 7.23
C THR A 42 -6.24 20.05 6.58
N ILE A 43 -5.66 18.91 6.97
CA ILE A 43 -5.02 18.08 5.96
C ILE A 43 -6.12 17.69 4.98
N ARG A 44 -6.36 18.55 3.99
CA ARG A 44 -7.14 18.21 2.82
C ARG A 44 -6.32 17.15 2.11
N PHE A 45 -6.67 15.90 2.28
CA PHE A 45 -6.28 14.89 1.31
C PHE A 45 -6.81 15.44 -0.02
N SER A 46 -5.89 15.84 -0.89
CA SER A 46 -6.29 16.24 -2.23
C SER A 46 -7.07 15.07 -2.82
N SER A 47 -8.31 15.30 -3.22
CA SER A 47 -9.11 14.28 -3.86
C SER A 47 -8.31 13.73 -5.03
N PHE A 48 -8.25 12.39 -5.17
CA PHE A 48 -7.58 11.76 -6.31
C PHE A 48 -8.09 12.38 -7.61
N ASN A 49 -7.16 12.89 -8.43
CA ASN A 49 -7.50 13.42 -9.74
C ASN A 49 -7.23 12.34 -10.80
N PRO A 50 -8.27 11.84 -11.49
CA PRO A 50 -8.11 10.83 -12.55
C PRO A 50 -7.15 11.22 -13.66
N GLU A 51 -6.95 12.53 -13.91
CA GLU A 51 -6.03 13.03 -14.92
C GLU A 51 -4.57 12.61 -14.67
N TRP A 52 -4.20 12.40 -13.40
CA TRP A 52 -2.84 11.94 -13.05
C TRP A 52 -2.48 10.58 -13.62
N VAL A 53 -3.47 9.77 -13.92
CA VAL A 53 -3.31 8.37 -14.37
C VAL A 53 -3.92 8.09 -15.73
N LYS A 54 -4.45 9.09 -16.43
CA LYS A 54 -5.13 8.88 -17.72
C LYS A 54 -4.22 8.24 -18.79
N ASP A 55 -2.94 8.59 -18.77
CA ASP A 55 -1.94 8.09 -19.71
C ASP A 55 -1.13 6.92 -19.16
N LEU A 56 -1.47 6.43 -17.96
CA LEU A 56 -0.78 5.33 -17.30
C LEU A 56 -1.01 4.02 -18.06
N LYS A 57 0.06 3.44 -18.58
CA LYS A 57 0.05 2.16 -19.27
C LYS A 57 0.75 1.11 -18.41
N LEU A 58 -0.03 0.15 -17.93
CA LEU A 58 0.50 -0.97 -17.14
C LEU A 58 0.30 -2.28 -17.89
N LEU A 59 1.26 -3.18 -17.76
CA LEU A 59 1.10 -4.56 -18.21
C LEU A 59 0.18 -5.33 -17.26
N LEU A 60 -0.55 -6.32 -17.77
CA LEU A 60 -1.22 -7.27 -16.90
C LEU A 60 -0.17 -8.13 -16.17
N PRO A 61 -0.25 -8.30 -14.85
CA PRO A 61 0.74 -9.07 -14.10
C PRO A 61 0.73 -10.57 -14.46
N CYS A 62 -0.42 -11.09 -14.86
CA CYS A 62 -0.57 -12.43 -15.41
C CYS A 62 -0.93 -12.31 -16.88
N GLU A 63 -0.07 -12.84 -17.74
CA GLU A 63 -0.31 -12.80 -19.18
C GLU A 63 -1.59 -13.58 -19.54
N ASN A 64 -2.40 -13.02 -20.44
CA ASN A 64 -3.67 -13.60 -20.89
C ASN A 64 -4.75 -13.76 -19.81
N ILE A 65 -4.58 -13.17 -18.63
CA ILE A 65 -5.61 -13.16 -17.59
C ILE A 65 -6.21 -11.77 -17.47
N ASN A 66 -7.46 -11.64 -17.85
CA ASN A 66 -8.19 -10.38 -17.81
C ASN A 66 -8.59 -9.98 -16.39
N LEU A 67 -8.83 -8.69 -16.20
CA LEU A 67 -9.40 -8.15 -14.97
C LEU A 67 -10.75 -8.79 -14.66
N SER A 68 -10.96 -9.12 -13.41
CA SER A 68 -12.24 -9.66 -12.96
C SER A 68 -13.35 -8.62 -13.05
N LYS A 69 -14.52 -9.01 -13.53
CA LYS A 69 -15.75 -8.18 -13.49
C LYS A 69 -16.44 -8.21 -12.11
N ARG A 70 -16.00 -9.07 -11.18
CA ARG A 70 -16.59 -9.19 -9.85
C ARG A 70 -16.10 -8.05 -8.97
N SER A 71 -17.02 -7.22 -8.46
CA SER A 71 -16.69 -6.08 -7.58
C SER A 71 -15.89 -6.49 -6.34
N SER A 72 -16.15 -7.68 -5.79
CA SER A 72 -15.40 -8.20 -4.64
C SER A 72 -13.90 -8.41 -4.88
N ARG A 73 -13.45 -8.45 -6.13
CA ARG A 73 -12.05 -8.63 -6.54
C ARG A 73 -11.36 -7.32 -6.94
N LEU A 74 -12.10 -6.23 -6.93
CA LEU A 74 -11.64 -4.91 -7.33
C LEU A 74 -11.31 -4.04 -6.09
N PRO A 75 -10.58 -2.93 -6.27
CA PRO A 75 -10.28 -2.00 -5.19
C PRO A 75 -11.56 -1.49 -4.51
N ASN A 76 -11.44 -1.12 -3.25
CA ASN A 76 -12.50 -0.62 -2.38
C ASN A 76 -13.58 -1.65 -1.99
N ALA A 77 -13.50 -2.90 -2.44
CA ALA A 77 -14.41 -3.95 -1.97
C ALA A 77 -14.28 -4.13 -0.45
N PRO A 78 -15.40 -4.24 0.29
CA PRO A 78 -15.36 -4.43 1.73
C PRO A 78 -14.64 -5.73 2.12
N ARG A 79 -13.77 -5.66 3.12
CA ARG A 79 -13.09 -6.79 3.76
C ARG A 79 -13.48 -6.82 5.24
N LYS A 80 -14.75 -7.15 5.52
CA LYS A 80 -15.33 -7.14 6.87
C LYS A 80 -14.52 -7.96 7.87
N TYR A 81 -13.96 -9.09 7.45
CA TYR A 81 -13.17 -10.00 8.29
C TYR A 81 -11.92 -9.36 8.89
N ARG A 82 -11.45 -8.23 8.35
CA ARG A 82 -10.29 -7.47 8.83
C ARG A 82 -10.56 -5.99 9.06
N ASN A 83 -11.84 -5.58 9.09
CA ASN A 83 -12.25 -4.17 9.23
C ASN A 83 -11.48 -3.23 8.27
N GLY A 84 -11.53 -3.56 7.00
CA GLY A 84 -10.81 -2.82 5.97
C GLY A 84 -11.45 -2.94 4.60
N THR A 85 -10.77 -2.37 3.61
CA THR A 85 -11.14 -2.47 2.21
C THR A 85 -10.07 -3.19 1.40
N HIS A 86 -10.45 -3.73 0.26
CA HIS A 86 -9.53 -4.29 -0.71
C HIS A 86 -8.71 -3.16 -1.34
N ARG A 87 -7.38 -3.23 -1.24
CA ARG A 87 -6.48 -2.18 -1.75
C ARG A 87 -5.89 -2.50 -3.11
N GLY A 88 -6.22 -3.65 -3.69
CA GLY A 88 -5.66 -4.12 -4.94
C GLY A 88 -6.67 -4.80 -5.81
N ILE A 89 -6.18 -5.59 -6.76
CA ILE A 89 -6.96 -6.36 -7.71
C ILE A 89 -6.59 -7.83 -7.54
N ASP A 90 -7.60 -8.70 -7.40
CA ASP A 90 -7.41 -10.14 -7.33
C ASP A 90 -7.41 -10.74 -8.75
N PHE A 91 -6.29 -11.33 -9.16
CA PHE A 91 -6.17 -12.11 -10.38
C PHE A 91 -6.29 -13.59 -10.07
N PHE A 92 -7.12 -14.30 -10.82
CA PHE A 92 -7.31 -15.74 -10.67
C PHE A 92 -6.56 -16.47 -11.78
N ALA A 93 -5.48 -17.12 -11.38
CA ALA A 93 -4.60 -17.86 -12.25
C ALA A 93 -4.40 -19.30 -11.74
N ASN A 94 -3.95 -20.18 -12.60
CA ASN A 94 -3.55 -21.53 -12.20
C ASN A 94 -2.28 -21.46 -11.34
N TRP A 95 -2.11 -22.47 -10.49
CA TRP A 95 -0.88 -22.61 -9.73
C TRP A 95 0.33 -22.67 -10.68
N GLY A 96 1.39 -21.93 -10.35
CA GLY A 96 2.60 -21.88 -11.17
C GLY A 96 2.52 -20.88 -12.34
N THR A 97 1.43 -20.14 -12.50
CA THR A 97 1.38 -19.07 -13.50
C THR A 97 2.43 -18.02 -13.21
N ASN A 98 3.23 -17.69 -14.23
CA ASN A 98 4.25 -16.66 -14.13
C ASN A 98 3.62 -15.29 -13.90
N ILE A 99 4.25 -14.53 -13.02
CA ILE A 99 3.88 -13.15 -12.73
C ILE A 99 4.98 -12.25 -13.25
N ARG A 100 4.59 -11.18 -13.93
CA ARG A 100 5.52 -10.14 -14.41
C ARG A 100 5.24 -8.80 -13.73
N ALA A 101 6.28 -7.97 -13.67
CA ALA A 101 6.14 -6.59 -13.26
C ALA A 101 5.19 -5.84 -14.21
N VAL A 102 4.30 -5.04 -13.63
CA VAL A 102 3.34 -4.22 -14.41
C VAL A 102 4.02 -3.07 -15.15
N ALA A 103 5.21 -2.66 -14.68
CA ALA A 103 6.06 -1.62 -15.26
C ALA A 103 7.52 -1.82 -14.80
N PRO A 104 8.51 -1.16 -15.44
CA PRO A 104 9.90 -1.15 -14.97
C PRO A 104 10.02 -0.59 -13.56
N GLY A 105 10.88 -1.19 -12.72
CA GLY A 105 11.09 -0.77 -11.34
C GLY A 105 12.22 -1.51 -10.66
N VAL A 106 12.51 -1.13 -9.42
CA VAL A 106 13.53 -1.74 -8.57
C VAL A 106 12.84 -2.57 -7.49
N VAL A 107 13.25 -3.82 -7.31
CA VAL A 107 12.75 -4.67 -6.22
C VAL A 107 13.28 -4.12 -4.90
N ILE A 108 12.40 -3.67 -4.02
CA ILE A 108 12.73 -3.13 -2.70
C ILE A 108 12.39 -4.09 -1.57
N ARG A 109 11.56 -5.10 -1.84
CA ARG A 109 11.26 -6.20 -0.91
C ARG A 109 10.92 -7.46 -1.72
N ALA A 110 11.49 -8.59 -1.31
CA ALA A 110 11.15 -9.91 -1.82
C ALA A 110 11.23 -10.94 -0.68
N ASP A 111 10.09 -11.48 -0.30
CA ASP A 111 9.95 -12.35 0.86
C ASP A 111 10.32 -13.81 0.54
N HIS A 112 11.59 -14.07 0.19
CA HIS A 112 12.05 -15.41 -0.18
C HIS A 112 11.93 -16.43 0.95
N HIS A 113 12.13 -15.99 2.20
CA HIS A 113 12.12 -16.85 3.40
C HIS A 113 10.88 -16.61 4.27
N TYR A 114 9.78 -16.15 3.65
CA TYR A 114 8.53 -15.91 4.38
C TYR A 114 8.07 -17.17 5.08
N LYS A 115 7.78 -17.04 6.38
CA LYS A 115 7.11 -18.07 7.18
C LYS A 115 5.73 -17.56 7.57
N GLU A 116 4.73 -18.35 7.30
CA GLU A 116 3.36 -18.00 7.64
C GLU A 116 3.18 -17.93 9.15
N TYR A 117 2.50 -16.89 9.61
CA TYR A 117 2.14 -16.76 11.02
C TYR A 117 1.14 -17.82 11.44
N PRO A 118 1.22 -18.35 12.69
CA PRO A 118 0.25 -19.30 13.21
C PRO A 118 -1.19 -18.77 13.09
N ALA A 119 -2.13 -19.63 12.72
CA ALA A 119 -3.53 -19.27 12.52
C ALA A 119 -4.14 -18.56 13.75
N LYS A 120 -3.84 -19.06 14.96
CA LYS A 120 -4.29 -18.46 16.22
C LYS A 120 -3.79 -17.03 16.41
N PHE A 121 -2.54 -16.75 16.05
CA PHE A 121 -1.99 -15.38 16.11
C PHE A 121 -2.70 -14.44 15.14
N ARG A 122 -2.91 -14.90 13.89
CA ARG A 122 -3.66 -14.11 12.89
C ARG A 122 -5.08 -13.82 13.33
N GLU A 123 -5.75 -14.80 13.94
CA GLU A 123 -7.10 -14.62 14.49
C GLU A 123 -7.13 -13.59 15.60
N GLN A 124 -6.23 -13.66 16.58
CA GLN A 124 -6.12 -12.68 17.67
C GLN A 124 -5.87 -11.27 17.12
N LEU A 125 -5.02 -11.15 16.12
CA LEU A 125 -4.72 -9.89 15.46
C LEU A 125 -5.96 -9.30 14.77
N LEU A 126 -6.72 -10.13 14.07
CA LEU A 126 -7.97 -9.72 13.42
C LEU A 126 -9.04 -9.29 14.44
N GLN A 127 -9.13 -9.97 15.58
CA GLN A 127 -10.00 -9.57 16.68
C GLN A 127 -9.58 -8.21 17.25
N ALA A 128 -8.29 -7.98 17.47
CA ALA A 128 -7.78 -6.68 17.90
C ALA A 128 -8.09 -5.56 16.88
N CYS A 129 -7.94 -5.83 15.57
CA CYS A 129 -8.37 -4.92 14.52
C CYS A 129 -9.87 -4.63 14.56
N GLY A 130 -10.67 -5.61 14.98
CA GLY A 130 -12.13 -5.46 15.22
C GLY A 130 -12.43 -4.46 16.32
N ILE A 131 -11.71 -4.53 17.42
CA ILE A 131 -11.87 -3.61 18.57
C ILE A 131 -11.45 -2.18 18.18
N VAL A 132 -10.34 -2.05 17.45
CA VAL A 132 -9.83 -0.75 16.97
C VAL A 132 -10.69 -0.17 15.85
N GLY A 133 -11.49 -0.99 15.16
CA GLY A 133 -12.35 -0.58 14.04
C GLY A 133 -11.67 -0.47 12.69
N HIS A 134 -10.36 -0.72 12.61
CA HIS A 134 -9.62 -0.73 11.35
C HIS A 134 -8.39 -1.64 11.41
N THR A 135 -7.87 -2.03 10.25
CA THR A 135 -6.58 -2.75 10.15
C THR A 135 -5.46 -1.74 9.90
N PRO A 136 -4.51 -1.56 10.84
CA PRO A 136 -3.33 -0.72 10.64
C PRO A 136 -2.51 -1.18 9.42
N SER A 137 -1.87 -0.23 8.73
CA SER A 137 -1.14 -0.52 7.49
C SER A 137 0.08 -1.43 7.69
N ASP A 138 0.79 -1.28 8.79
CA ASP A 138 1.92 -2.12 9.18
C ASP A 138 1.49 -3.57 9.45
N ILE A 139 0.39 -3.77 10.17
CA ILE A 139 -0.21 -5.09 10.40
C ILE A 139 -0.62 -5.72 9.06
N PHE A 140 -1.26 -4.94 8.20
CA PHE A 140 -1.64 -5.45 6.88
C PHE A 140 -0.42 -5.86 6.06
N ASN A 141 0.57 -4.97 5.91
CA ASN A 141 1.71 -5.18 5.02
C ASN A 141 2.69 -6.25 5.52
N ASN A 142 2.80 -6.46 6.83
CA ASN A 142 3.79 -7.38 7.38
C ASN A 142 3.22 -8.73 7.81
N VAL A 143 1.91 -8.80 8.10
CA VAL A 143 1.30 -10.02 8.63
C VAL A 143 0.19 -10.55 7.72
N LEU A 144 -0.77 -9.68 7.34
CA LEU A 144 -1.97 -10.13 6.64
C LEU A 144 -1.79 -10.24 5.11
N LEU A 145 -0.84 -9.53 4.55
CA LEU A 145 -0.54 -9.55 3.12
C LEU A 145 0.03 -10.91 2.68
N GLY A 146 0.84 -11.54 3.55
CA GLY A 146 1.50 -12.80 3.24
C GLY A 146 2.85 -12.61 2.56
N LYS A 147 3.29 -13.62 1.80
CA LYS A 147 4.52 -13.56 1.02
C LYS A 147 4.36 -12.57 -0.13
N ALA A 148 5.25 -11.60 -0.23
CA ALA A 148 5.10 -10.53 -1.18
C ALA A 148 6.40 -10.09 -1.86
N VAL A 149 6.24 -9.46 -3.03
CA VAL A 149 7.29 -8.73 -3.73
C VAL A 149 6.84 -7.30 -3.94
N PHE A 150 7.70 -6.34 -3.61
CA PHE A 150 7.46 -4.90 -3.77
C PHE A 150 8.44 -4.34 -4.81
N LEU A 151 7.91 -3.66 -5.82
CA LEU A 151 8.68 -2.94 -6.82
C LEU A 151 8.44 -1.45 -6.70
N ASP A 152 9.53 -0.69 -6.60
CA ASP A 152 9.52 0.76 -6.63
C ASP A 152 9.74 1.26 -8.07
N HIS A 153 8.80 2.00 -8.58
CA HIS A 153 8.85 2.61 -9.92
C HIS A 153 9.34 4.06 -9.88
N GLY A 154 9.67 4.57 -8.69
CA GLY A 154 10.02 5.98 -8.51
C GLY A 154 8.85 6.89 -8.88
N PHE A 155 9.18 8.02 -9.51
CA PHE A 155 8.20 9.03 -9.97
C PHE A 155 7.88 8.89 -11.47
N ASN A 156 8.26 7.76 -12.10
CA ASN A 156 8.20 7.60 -13.54
C ASN A 156 6.80 7.25 -14.07
N LEU A 157 5.93 6.68 -13.23
CA LEU A 157 4.60 6.23 -13.64
C LEU A 157 3.54 7.32 -13.48
N VAL A 158 3.59 8.05 -12.38
CA VAL A 158 2.61 9.09 -12.07
C VAL A 158 3.36 10.36 -11.67
N PRO A 159 3.26 11.46 -12.43
CA PRO A 159 3.95 12.71 -12.12
C PRO A 159 3.65 13.21 -10.70
N GLY A 160 4.70 13.52 -9.93
CA GLY A 160 4.56 14.01 -8.55
C GLY A 160 4.32 12.93 -7.49
N PHE A 161 4.22 11.65 -7.88
CA PHE A 161 3.99 10.54 -6.95
C PHE A 161 5.04 9.45 -7.12
N ARG A 162 5.63 9.02 -6.00
CA ARG A 162 6.39 7.78 -5.97
C ARG A 162 5.43 6.61 -5.95
N THR A 163 5.60 5.66 -6.86
CA THR A 163 4.68 4.55 -7.06
C THR A 163 5.35 3.22 -6.75
N ILE A 164 4.62 2.34 -6.05
CA ILE A 164 5.09 1.01 -5.69
C ILE A 164 4.01 0.00 -6.08
N SER A 165 4.40 -1.03 -6.84
CA SER A 165 3.54 -2.19 -7.07
C SER A 165 3.86 -3.31 -6.08
N ILE A 166 2.81 -4.00 -5.62
CA ILE A 166 2.90 -5.09 -4.64
C ILE A 166 2.24 -6.32 -5.24
N TYR A 167 2.95 -7.44 -5.18
CA TYR A 167 2.51 -8.76 -5.62
C TYR A 167 2.52 -9.69 -4.41
N ALA A 168 1.34 -10.29 -4.05
CA ALA A 168 1.18 -11.13 -2.86
C ALA A 168 0.18 -12.26 -3.07
#